data_47973cfb6b6c91c179d234385034b5af
#
_entry.id   47973cfb6b6c91c179d234385034b5af
#
_cell.length_a   1.000
_cell.length_b   1.000
_cell.length_c   1.000
_cell.angle_alpha   90.00
_cell.angle_beta   90.00
_cell.angle_gamma   90.00
#
_symmetry.space_group_name_H-M   'P 1'
#
loop_
_entity.id
_entity.type
_entity.pdbx_description
1 polymer ?
#
loop_
_entity_poly.entity_id
_entity_poly.type
_entity_poly.pdbx_seq_one_letter_code
_entity_poly.pdbx_strand_id
1 'polypeptide(L)'
;MPKKVVTLGEIMLRLSTPDYKRFVQADTFDVTYGGGEANVAAAICNYGENGTFVTKVPNNPIGQSAINHLRRYGVDTQYIARGGDRLGIYFLETGASMRASQVVYDRAGASIADVDISEFDFDKILEGADWFHTTGITPALSDKAAALTMAALKAAKAKGITTSIDLNYRKKLWSKEKAQQVMSELCQFVDVCIGNEEDADTTLGFK
;
A
#
# COMPACT_ATOMS: atom_id res chain seq x y z
N MET A 1 -15.80 19.76 9.51
CA MET A 1 -15.57 19.39 8.09
C MET A 1 -14.92 18.01 8.10
N PRO A 2 -15.19 17.16 7.10
CA PRO A 2 -14.50 15.88 6.97
C PRO A 2 -12.99 16.07 6.94
N LYS A 3 -12.25 15.15 7.59
CA LYS A 3 -10.79 15.15 7.62
C LYS A 3 -10.23 14.59 6.32
N LYS A 4 -9.15 15.19 5.81
CA LYS A 4 -8.44 14.66 4.64
C LYS A 4 -7.32 13.73 5.10
N VAL A 5 -7.42 12.47 4.74
CA VAL A 5 -6.39 11.44 5.01
C VAL A 5 -5.75 11.02 3.70
N VAL A 6 -4.46 11.22 3.58
CA VAL A 6 -3.67 10.81 2.41
C VAL A 6 -2.97 9.50 2.74
N THR A 7 -3.11 8.50 1.88
CA THR A 7 -2.41 7.21 2.01
C THR A 7 -1.51 6.96 0.80
N LEU A 8 -0.31 6.42 1.04
CA LEU A 8 0.67 6.09 0.00
C LEU A 8 1.00 4.60 0.04
N GLY A 9 0.79 3.88 -1.06
CA GLY A 9 1.12 2.46 -1.10
C GLY A 9 0.80 1.76 -2.40
N GLU A 10 0.81 0.42 -2.36
CA GLU A 10 0.52 -0.42 -3.52
C GLU A 10 -0.96 -0.82 -3.57
N ILE A 11 -1.52 -0.80 -4.78
CA ILE A 11 -2.76 -1.51 -5.10
C ILE A 11 -2.44 -2.65 -6.04
N MET A 12 -2.94 -3.85 -5.73
CA MET A 12 -2.73 -5.07 -6.53
C MET A 12 -4.05 -5.60 -7.07
N LEU A 13 -3.97 -6.24 -8.23
CA LEU A 13 -5.02 -7.12 -8.73
C LEU A 13 -5.07 -8.39 -7.88
N ARG A 14 -6.21 -8.68 -7.29
CA ARG A 14 -6.47 -9.91 -6.53
C ARG A 14 -7.31 -10.85 -7.37
N LEU A 15 -6.79 -12.06 -7.56
CA LEU A 15 -7.45 -13.16 -8.24
C LEU A 15 -7.75 -14.26 -7.22
N SER A 16 -9.01 -14.39 -6.83
CA SER A 16 -9.44 -15.39 -5.84
C SER A 16 -10.11 -16.57 -6.52
N THR A 17 -9.81 -17.79 -6.07
CA THR A 17 -10.62 -18.95 -6.51
C THR A 17 -12.06 -18.80 -6.04
N PRO A 18 -13.05 -19.16 -6.87
CA PRO A 18 -14.44 -19.11 -6.45
C PRO A 18 -14.70 -20.15 -5.33
N ASP A 19 -15.64 -19.80 -4.45
CA ASP A 19 -16.00 -20.60 -3.29
C ASP A 19 -14.77 -20.96 -2.45
N TYR A 20 -14.55 -22.24 -2.21
CA TYR A 20 -13.42 -22.81 -1.47
C TYR A 20 -12.58 -23.74 -2.35
N LYS A 21 -12.61 -23.56 -3.68
CA LYS A 21 -11.81 -24.36 -4.60
C LYS A 21 -10.32 -24.12 -4.38
N ARG A 22 -9.52 -25.16 -4.58
CA ARG A 22 -8.06 -25.03 -4.65
C ARG A 22 -7.64 -24.43 -6.00
N PHE A 23 -6.46 -23.84 -6.08
CA PHE A 23 -5.90 -23.35 -7.35
C PHE A 23 -5.93 -24.39 -8.45
N VAL A 24 -5.60 -25.66 -8.13
CA VAL A 24 -5.57 -26.78 -9.08
C VAL A 24 -6.97 -27.28 -9.48
N GLN A 25 -8.03 -26.73 -8.92
CA GLN A 25 -9.43 -27.13 -9.19
C GLN A 25 -10.23 -25.98 -9.83
N ALA A 26 -9.66 -24.77 -9.87
CA ALA A 26 -10.36 -23.59 -10.36
C ALA A 26 -10.07 -23.34 -11.83
N ASP A 27 -11.13 -23.23 -12.63
CA ASP A 27 -11.06 -22.84 -14.04
C ASP A 27 -11.29 -21.34 -14.26
N THR A 28 -11.71 -20.61 -13.18
CA THR A 28 -12.01 -19.18 -13.19
C THR A 28 -11.50 -18.52 -11.91
N PHE A 29 -11.36 -17.20 -11.94
CA PHE A 29 -11.02 -16.40 -10.77
C PHE A 29 -11.98 -15.22 -10.62
N ASP A 30 -12.36 -14.93 -9.38
CA ASP A 30 -13.01 -13.68 -9.01
C ASP A 30 -11.99 -12.55 -8.98
N VAL A 31 -12.31 -11.43 -9.62
CA VAL A 31 -11.44 -10.26 -9.75
C VAL A 31 -11.81 -9.21 -8.74
N THR A 32 -10.86 -8.85 -7.88
CA THR A 32 -10.95 -7.70 -6.98
C THR A 32 -9.63 -6.95 -6.94
N TYR A 33 -9.57 -5.85 -6.19
CA TYR A 33 -8.34 -5.10 -5.98
C TYR A 33 -8.14 -4.89 -4.49
N GLY A 34 -6.89 -4.82 -4.05
CA GLY A 34 -6.57 -4.61 -2.65
C GLY A 34 -5.12 -4.18 -2.44
N GLY A 35 -4.89 -3.57 -1.31
CA GLY A 35 -3.60 -3.10 -0.83
C GLY A 35 -3.82 -2.51 0.55
N GLY A 36 -2.82 -2.58 1.43
CA GLY A 36 -2.96 -2.09 2.81
C GLY A 36 -3.50 -0.66 2.83
N GLU A 37 -2.77 0.24 2.23
CA GLU A 37 -3.05 1.67 2.21
C GLU A 37 -4.27 2.02 1.33
N ALA A 38 -4.51 1.26 0.25
CA ALA A 38 -5.70 1.40 -0.59
C ALA A 38 -6.98 1.03 0.18
N ASN A 39 -6.91 -0.03 1.01
CA ASN A 39 -8.01 -0.43 1.89
C ASN A 39 -8.25 0.61 2.99
N VAL A 40 -7.20 1.23 3.54
CA VAL A 40 -7.33 2.32 4.51
C VAL A 40 -8.03 3.51 3.86
N ALA A 41 -7.62 3.94 2.66
CA ALA A 41 -8.29 5.04 1.95
C ALA A 41 -9.79 4.76 1.74
N ALA A 42 -10.13 3.54 1.30
CA ALA A 42 -11.54 3.15 1.11
C ALA A 42 -12.32 3.12 2.43
N ALA A 43 -11.71 2.62 3.51
CA ALA A 43 -12.33 2.61 4.84
C ALA A 43 -12.60 4.04 5.36
N ILE A 44 -11.64 4.94 5.21
CA ILE A 44 -11.78 6.36 5.57
C ILE A 44 -12.99 6.98 4.86
N CYS A 45 -13.14 6.75 3.55
CA CYS A 45 -14.32 7.23 2.81
C CYS A 45 -15.62 6.62 3.32
N ASN A 46 -15.63 5.33 3.65
CA ASN A 46 -16.82 4.65 4.21
C ASN A 46 -17.20 5.18 5.60
N TYR A 47 -16.25 5.75 6.35
CA TYR A 47 -16.53 6.44 7.63
C TYR A 47 -16.94 7.90 7.46
N GLY A 48 -17.07 8.40 6.23
CA GLY A 48 -17.53 9.76 5.95
C GLY A 48 -16.42 10.81 5.92
N GLU A 49 -15.17 10.39 5.93
CA GLU A 49 -13.99 11.25 5.80
C GLU A 49 -13.46 11.28 4.36
N ASN A 50 -12.50 12.14 4.04
CA ASN A 50 -11.93 12.27 2.70
C ASN A 50 -10.65 11.42 2.58
N GLY A 51 -10.74 10.26 1.96
CA GLY A 51 -9.60 9.40 1.66
C GLY A 51 -8.99 9.73 0.29
N THR A 52 -7.70 10.06 0.27
CA THR A 52 -6.91 10.26 -0.95
C THR A 52 -5.86 9.15 -1.05
N PHE A 53 -5.76 8.48 -2.19
CA PHE A 53 -4.79 7.42 -2.39
C PHE A 53 -3.72 7.81 -3.41
N VAL A 54 -2.46 7.67 -3.02
CA VAL A 54 -1.27 7.98 -3.81
C VAL A 54 -0.54 6.70 -4.18
N THR A 55 -0.31 6.48 -5.45
CA THR A 55 0.39 5.30 -5.98
C THR A 55 0.79 5.54 -7.44
N LYS A 56 1.45 4.54 -8.05
CA LYS A 56 1.65 4.46 -9.49
C LYS A 56 1.08 3.17 -10.04
N VAL A 57 0.31 3.26 -11.13
CA VAL A 57 -0.28 2.11 -11.82
C VAL A 57 0.02 2.17 -13.32
N PRO A 58 0.04 1.03 -14.04
CA PRO A 58 0.36 1.01 -15.47
C PRO A 58 -0.65 1.82 -16.29
N ASN A 59 -0.18 2.41 -17.38
CA ASN A 59 -1.02 3.17 -18.30
C ASN A 59 -1.75 2.24 -19.29
N ASN A 60 -2.57 1.33 -18.77
CA ASN A 60 -3.35 0.36 -19.52
C ASN A 60 -4.73 0.14 -18.88
N PRO A 61 -5.65 -0.63 -19.50
CA PRO A 61 -6.98 -0.88 -18.96
C PRO A 61 -7.00 -1.54 -17.57
N ILE A 62 -6.01 -2.35 -17.21
CA ILE A 62 -5.92 -2.99 -15.88
C ILE A 62 -5.62 -1.94 -14.80
N GLY A 63 -4.65 -1.02 -15.07
CA GLY A 63 -4.40 0.11 -14.17
C GLY A 63 -5.62 1.02 -14.04
N GLN A 64 -6.36 1.25 -15.15
CA GLN A 64 -7.61 2.02 -15.09
C GLN A 64 -8.68 1.30 -14.28
N SER A 65 -8.78 -0.01 -14.37
CA SER A 65 -9.75 -0.80 -13.58
C SER A 65 -9.46 -0.72 -12.08
N ALA A 66 -8.18 -0.71 -11.68
CA ALA A 66 -7.78 -0.50 -10.29
C ALA A 66 -8.22 0.88 -9.77
N ILE A 67 -8.03 1.94 -10.57
CA ILE A 67 -8.50 3.30 -10.24
C ILE A 67 -10.02 3.33 -10.11
N ASN A 68 -10.74 2.74 -11.05
CA ASN A 68 -12.20 2.70 -11.03
C ASN A 68 -12.73 1.93 -9.80
N HIS A 69 -12.02 0.89 -9.36
CA HIS A 69 -12.36 0.15 -8.15
C HIS A 69 -12.32 1.07 -6.91
N LEU A 70 -11.27 1.86 -6.75
CA LEU A 70 -11.17 2.82 -5.64
C LEU A 70 -12.24 3.91 -5.69
N ARG A 71 -12.53 4.42 -6.88
CA ARG A 71 -13.58 5.44 -7.10
C ARG A 71 -14.97 4.98 -6.67
N ARG A 72 -15.27 3.68 -6.73
CA ARG A 72 -16.55 3.12 -6.22
C ARG A 72 -16.75 3.36 -4.74
N TYR A 73 -15.66 3.50 -3.98
CA TYR A 73 -15.67 3.78 -2.54
C TYR A 73 -15.49 5.27 -2.22
N GLY A 74 -15.50 6.15 -3.24
CA GLY A 74 -15.34 7.58 -3.04
C GLY A 74 -13.90 8.04 -2.81
N VAL A 75 -12.92 7.17 -3.01
CA VAL A 75 -11.49 7.52 -2.84
C VAL A 75 -11.07 8.54 -3.91
N ASP A 76 -10.45 9.63 -3.48
CA ASP A 76 -9.79 10.57 -4.38
C ASP A 76 -8.55 9.91 -5.01
N THR A 77 -8.55 9.86 -6.34
CA THR A 77 -7.54 9.18 -7.16
C THR A 77 -6.77 10.12 -8.08
N GLN A 78 -6.90 11.45 -7.86
CA GLN A 78 -6.28 12.43 -8.77
C GLN A 78 -4.75 12.38 -8.76
N TYR A 79 -4.15 11.90 -7.68
CA TYR A 79 -2.70 11.82 -7.51
C TYR A 79 -2.12 10.42 -7.79
N ILE A 80 -2.85 9.59 -8.52
CA ILE A 80 -2.33 8.30 -8.99
C ILE A 80 -1.52 8.53 -10.27
N ALA A 81 -0.20 8.32 -10.18
CA ALA A 81 0.70 8.39 -11.34
C ALA A 81 0.43 7.23 -12.32
N ARG A 82 0.63 7.49 -13.62
CA ARG A 82 0.42 6.52 -14.69
C ARG A 82 1.73 6.20 -15.39
N GLY A 83 2.11 4.94 -15.43
CA GLY A 83 3.34 4.47 -16.07
C GLY A 83 3.81 3.13 -15.51
N GLY A 84 4.96 2.67 -16.01
CA GLY A 84 5.45 1.32 -15.73
C GLY A 84 4.69 0.24 -16.48
N ASP A 85 5.11 -1.01 -16.34
CA ASP A 85 4.68 -2.10 -17.22
C ASP A 85 3.45 -2.85 -16.71
N ARG A 86 3.32 -3.01 -15.36
CA ARG A 86 2.31 -3.91 -14.81
C ARG A 86 1.79 -3.47 -13.43
N LEU A 87 0.59 -3.92 -13.12
CA LEU A 87 0.07 -3.97 -11.76
C LEU A 87 0.60 -5.23 -11.06
N GLY A 88 0.92 -5.13 -9.78
CA GLY A 88 1.18 -6.32 -8.97
C GLY A 88 -0.07 -7.20 -8.88
N ILE A 89 0.12 -8.52 -8.88
CA ILE A 89 -0.96 -9.50 -8.76
C ILE A 89 -0.73 -10.37 -7.53
N TYR A 90 -1.79 -10.76 -6.87
CA TYR A 90 -1.74 -11.89 -5.96
C TYR A 90 -2.94 -12.82 -6.17
N PHE A 91 -2.67 -14.10 -6.08
CA PHE A 91 -3.66 -15.16 -6.16
C PHE A 91 -4.04 -15.58 -4.73
N LEU A 92 -5.33 -15.74 -4.48
CA LEU A 92 -5.83 -16.19 -3.20
C LEU A 92 -6.65 -17.47 -3.36
N GLU A 93 -6.23 -18.50 -2.65
CA GLU A 93 -7.03 -19.69 -2.38
C GLU A 93 -7.64 -19.53 -0.99
N THR A 94 -8.95 -19.42 -0.92
CA THR A 94 -9.64 -19.28 0.36
C THR A 94 -9.61 -20.60 1.15
N GLY A 95 -9.20 -20.52 2.40
CA GLY A 95 -9.19 -21.67 3.30
C GLY A 95 -10.59 -22.17 3.65
N ALA A 96 -10.68 -23.44 4.04
CA ALA A 96 -11.93 -24.04 4.47
C ALA A 96 -11.67 -24.96 5.68
N SER A 97 -12.37 -24.73 6.78
CA SER A 97 -12.21 -25.49 8.01
C SER A 97 -10.73 -25.52 8.47
N MET A 98 -10.14 -26.71 8.54
CA MET A 98 -8.74 -26.92 8.95
C MET A 98 -7.71 -26.53 7.87
N ARG A 99 -8.13 -26.27 6.66
CA ARG A 99 -7.25 -25.88 5.57
C ARG A 99 -7.03 -24.37 5.60
N ALA A 100 -5.80 -23.94 5.81
CA ALA A 100 -5.43 -22.52 5.76
C ALA A 100 -5.58 -21.95 4.34
N SER A 101 -5.82 -20.63 4.24
CA SER A 101 -5.74 -19.89 2.97
C SER A 101 -4.32 -19.92 2.43
N GLN A 102 -4.18 -19.90 1.10
CA GLN A 102 -2.90 -19.79 0.42
C GLN A 102 -2.85 -18.53 -0.43
N VAL A 103 -1.71 -17.85 -0.39
CA VAL A 103 -1.47 -16.65 -1.20
C VAL A 103 -0.21 -16.83 -2.01
N VAL A 104 -0.34 -16.64 -3.33
CA VAL A 104 0.78 -16.62 -4.28
C VAL A 104 0.91 -15.19 -4.82
N TYR A 105 2.10 -14.60 -4.66
CA TYR A 105 2.38 -13.25 -5.15
C TYR A 105 3.10 -13.29 -6.49
N ASP A 106 2.65 -12.46 -7.43
CA ASP A 106 3.29 -12.12 -8.68
C ASP A 106 3.34 -10.59 -8.79
N ARG A 107 4.25 -9.95 -8.05
CA ARG A 107 4.31 -8.49 -7.91
C ARG A 107 5.66 -7.86 -8.28
N ALA A 108 6.66 -8.67 -8.66
CA ALA A 108 7.94 -8.14 -9.09
C ALA A 108 7.78 -7.22 -10.31
N GLY A 109 8.46 -6.06 -10.31
CA GLY A 109 8.36 -5.08 -11.38
C GLY A 109 6.99 -4.38 -11.48
N ALA A 110 6.18 -4.38 -10.41
CA ALA A 110 4.98 -3.57 -10.36
C ALA A 110 5.31 -2.08 -10.51
N SER A 111 4.43 -1.31 -11.14
CA SER A 111 4.64 0.11 -11.47
C SER A 111 5.06 0.95 -10.26
N ILE A 112 4.50 0.67 -9.08
CA ILE A 112 4.87 1.36 -7.83
C ILE A 112 6.30 1.04 -7.37
N ALA A 113 6.88 -0.09 -7.74
CA ALA A 113 8.27 -0.41 -7.43
C ALA A 113 9.27 0.34 -8.34
N ASP A 114 8.80 0.88 -9.47
CA ASP A 114 9.60 1.70 -10.41
C ASP A 114 9.10 3.14 -10.46
N VAL A 115 8.93 3.76 -9.31
CA VAL A 115 8.53 5.17 -9.17
C VAL A 115 9.74 6.10 -9.25
N ASP A 116 9.48 7.33 -9.70
CA ASP A 116 10.37 8.46 -9.51
C ASP A 116 9.68 9.48 -8.59
N ILE A 117 10.42 10.05 -7.63
CA ILE A 117 9.88 11.05 -6.69
C ILE A 117 9.32 12.27 -7.44
N SER A 118 9.92 12.64 -8.57
CA SER A 118 9.49 13.76 -9.40
C SER A 118 8.10 13.58 -10.03
N GLU A 119 7.56 12.36 -10.03
CA GLU A 119 6.19 12.10 -10.47
C GLU A 119 5.13 12.58 -9.45
N PHE A 120 5.54 12.97 -8.22
CA PHE A 120 4.64 13.31 -7.12
C PHE A 120 4.94 14.69 -6.55
N ASP A 121 4.00 15.61 -6.71
CA ASP A 121 4.04 16.94 -6.10
C ASP A 121 3.45 16.88 -4.69
N PHE A 122 4.29 16.58 -3.68
CA PHE A 122 3.83 16.46 -2.30
C PHE A 122 3.31 17.76 -1.71
N ASP A 123 3.63 18.91 -2.26
CA ASP A 123 3.02 20.18 -1.83
C ASP A 123 1.54 20.22 -2.16
N LYS A 124 1.15 19.80 -3.36
CA LYS A 124 -0.25 19.69 -3.77
C LYS A 124 -0.96 18.50 -3.16
N ILE A 125 -0.31 17.32 -3.13
CA ILE A 125 -0.89 16.09 -2.57
C ILE A 125 -1.33 16.32 -1.12
N LEU A 126 -0.47 16.95 -0.34
CA LEU A 126 -0.64 17.16 1.10
C LEU A 126 -1.36 18.47 1.46
N GLU A 127 -1.75 19.27 0.46
CA GLU A 127 -2.50 20.50 0.72
C GLU A 127 -3.82 20.19 1.43
N GLY A 128 -4.02 20.80 2.59
CA GLY A 128 -5.22 20.60 3.44
C GLY A 128 -5.34 19.20 4.03
N ALA A 129 -4.29 18.38 4.02
CA ALA A 129 -4.32 17.08 4.67
C ALA A 129 -4.18 17.21 6.20
N ASP A 130 -4.98 16.41 6.92
CA ASP A 130 -4.92 16.29 8.38
C ASP A 130 -4.02 15.11 8.80
N TRP A 131 -3.92 14.08 7.94
CA TRP A 131 -3.23 12.83 8.24
C TRP A 131 -2.57 12.22 7.01
N PHE A 132 -1.36 11.68 7.18
CA PHE A 132 -0.66 10.88 6.18
C PHE A 132 -0.40 9.47 6.73
N HIS A 133 -0.73 8.44 5.95
CA HIS A 133 -0.55 7.04 6.33
C HIS A 133 0.18 6.24 5.24
N THR A 134 1.08 5.35 5.67
CA THR A 134 1.75 4.36 4.81
C THR A 134 2.01 3.08 5.60
N THR A 135 2.59 2.06 4.96
CA THR A 135 3.00 0.82 5.63
C THR A 135 4.44 0.45 5.28
N GLY A 136 5.05 -0.45 6.06
CA GLY A 136 6.37 -1.01 5.77
C GLY A 136 6.43 -1.89 4.51
N ILE A 137 5.29 -2.19 3.89
CA ILE A 137 5.26 -2.90 2.60
C ILE A 137 5.80 -2.01 1.49
N THR A 138 5.36 -0.76 1.43
CA THR A 138 5.71 0.16 0.33
C THR A 138 7.22 0.37 0.21
N PRO A 139 7.99 0.73 1.27
CA PRO A 139 9.43 0.86 1.17
C PRO A 139 10.17 -0.48 0.92
N ALA A 140 9.52 -1.62 1.21
CA ALA A 140 10.08 -2.94 0.95
C ALA A 140 10.02 -3.37 -0.53
N LEU A 141 9.27 -2.67 -1.38
CA LEU A 141 9.11 -3.02 -2.80
C LEU A 141 10.37 -2.73 -3.62
N SER A 142 11.07 -1.63 -3.32
CA SER A 142 12.31 -1.23 -3.98
C SER A 142 12.96 -0.05 -3.25
N ASP A 143 14.24 0.23 -3.56
CA ASP A 143 14.91 1.43 -3.04
C ASP A 143 14.25 2.73 -3.53
N LYS A 144 13.68 2.75 -4.75
CA LYS A 144 12.91 3.89 -5.26
C LYS A 144 11.63 4.12 -4.45
N ALA A 145 10.88 3.05 -4.14
CA ALA A 145 9.69 3.15 -3.30
C ALA A 145 10.02 3.53 -1.85
N ALA A 146 11.15 3.09 -1.31
CA ALA A 146 11.65 3.54 -0.01
C ALA A 146 11.99 5.04 -0.02
N ALA A 147 12.68 5.53 -1.05
CA ALA A 147 12.98 6.95 -1.22
C ALA A 147 11.71 7.80 -1.36
N LEU A 148 10.70 7.32 -2.11
CA LEU A 148 9.40 7.98 -2.24
C LEU A 148 8.69 8.07 -0.89
N THR A 149 8.66 6.97 -0.12
CA THR A 149 8.04 6.92 1.22
C THR A 149 8.72 7.91 2.17
N MET A 150 10.04 7.98 2.15
CA MET A 150 10.80 8.94 2.95
C MET A 150 10.49 10.38 2.56
N ALA A 151 10.42 10.69 1.26
CA ALA A 151 10.09 12.02 0.77
C ALA A 151 8.68 12.45 1.22
N ALA A 152 7.70 11.56 1.13
CA ALA A 152 6.33 11.80 1.56
C ALA A 152 6.23 12.08 3.07
N LEU A 153 6.86 11.25 3.91
CA LEU A 153 6.88 11.44 5.36
C LEU A 153 7.54 12.76 5.76
N LYS A 154 8.69 13.09 5.17
CA LYS A 154 9.37 14.38 5.40
C LYS A 154 8.50 15.56 5.02
N ALA A 155 7.84 15.50 3.86
CA ALA A 155 6.95 16.56 3.41
C ALA A 155 5.74 16.73 4.33
N ALA A 156 5.14 15.62 4.79
CA ALA A 156 4.03 15.66 5.75
C ALA A 156 4.46 16.27 7.09
N LYS A 157 5.59 15.86 7.64
CA LYS A 157 6.13 16.46 8.90
C LYS A 157 6.45 17.93 8.76
N ALA A 158 7.04 18.36 7.64
CA ALA A 158 7.34 19.79 7.40
C ALA A 158 6.08 20.65 7.36
N LYS A 159 4.92 20.07 7.02
CA LYS A 159 3.61 20.74 7.02
C LYS A 159 2.84 20.58 8.34
N GLY A 160 3.41 19.92 9.35
CA GLY A 160 2.75 19.67 10.63
C GLY A 160 1.59 18.68 10.57
N ILE A 161 1.54 17.84 9.51
CA ILE A 161 0.52 16.82 9.31
C ILE A 161 0.85 15.62 10.20
N THR A 162 -0.14 15.05 10.87
CA THR A 162 0.02 13.82 11.65
C THR A 162 0.38 12.66 10.72
N THR A 163 1.42 11.91 11.07
CA THR A 163 1.93 10.80 10.25
C THR A 163 1.78 9.47 10.96
N SER A 164 1.42 8.43 10.21
CA SER A 164 1.36 7.07 10.74
C SER A 164 1.96 6.04 9.79
N ILE A 165 2.49 4.97 10.37
CA ILE A 165 3.00 3.81 9.65
C ILE A 165 2.54 2.51 10.33
N ASP A 166 2.06 1.55 9.53
CA ASP A 166 1.93 0.16 9.95
C ASP A 166 3.22 -0.58 9.59
N LEU A 167 3.90 -1.16 10.57
CA LEU A 167 5.19 -1.83 10.38
C LEU A 167 5.12 -2.97 9.37
N ASN A 168 4.09 -3.79 9.43
CA ASN A 168 3.63 -4.75 8.42
C ASN A 168 4.77 -5.50 7.71
N TYR A 169 5.67 -6.11 8.48
CA TYR A 169 6.84 -6.79 7.95
C TYR A 169 6.49 -7.90 6.97
N ARG A 170 7.22 -7.99 5.90
CA ARG A 170 7.06 -9.02 4.86
C ARG A 170 8.41 -9.67 4.52
N LYS A 171 8.71 -10.80 5.18
CA LYS A 171 9.97 -11.56 5.00
C LYS A 171 10.31 -11.95 3.55
N LYS A 172 9.30 -11.96 2.65
CA LYS A 172 9.50 -12.25 1.22
C LYS A 172 9.98 -11.04 0.42
N LEU A 173 9.93 -9.82 0.97
CA LEU A 173 10.31 -8.59 0.28
C LEU A 173 11.72 -8.12 0.65
N TRP A 174 12.10 -8.24 1.91
CA TRP A 174 13.40 -7.80 2.41
C TRP A 174 13.89 -8.61 3.62
N SER A 175 15.19 -8.52 3.92
CA SER A 175 15.76 -9.13 5.11
C SER A 175 15.42 -8.31 6.37
N LYS A 176 15.59 -8.92 7.55
CA LYS A 176 15.41 -8.27 8.85
C LYS A 176 16.32 -7.05 8.98
N GLU A 177 17.58 -7.18 8.58
CA GLU A 177 18.60 -6.12 8.68
C GLU A 177 18.21 -4.92 7.80
N LYS A 178 17.81 -5.17 6.55
CA LYS A 178 17.35 -4.10 5.65
C LYS A 178 16.08 -3.44 6.18
N ALA A 179 15.15 -4.23 6.71
CA ALA A 179 13.93 -3.71 7.32
C ALA A 179 14.26 -2.79 8.51
N GLN A 180 15.13 -3.22 9.43
CA GLN A 180 15.53 -2.42 10.58
C GLN A 180 16.22 -1.11 10.16
N GLN A 181 17.12 -1.17 9.19
CA GLN A 181 17.77 0.03 8.69
C GLN A 181 16.75 1.04 8.16
N VAL A 182 15.92 0.63 7.20
CA VAL A 182 14.98 1.54 6.51
C VAL A 182 13.87 2.01 7.44
N MET A 183 13.27 1.10 8.22
CA MET A 183 12.15 1.47 9.10
C MET A 183 12.59 2.37 10.25
N SER A 184 13.81 2.17 10.82
CA SER A 184 14.34 3.08 11.85
C SER A 184 14.54 4.50 11.33
N GLU A 185 14.93 4.66 10.07
CA GLU A 185 15.04 5.98 9.44
C GLU A 185 13.66 6.61 9.18
N LEU A 186 12.70 5.83 8.65
CA LEU A 186 11.33 6.31 8.37
C LEU A 186 10.60 6.71 9.65
N CYS A 187 10.72 5.91 10.71
CA CYS A 187 10.02 6.13 11.98
C CYS A 187 10.45 7.43 12.69
N GLN A 188 11.57 8.05 12.33
CA GLN A 188 11.92 9.38 12.83
C GLN A 188 10.94 10.48 12.37
N PHE A 189 10.16 10.21 11.32
CA PHE A 189 9.16 11.12 10.77
C PHE A 189 7.73 10.65 11.02
N VAL A 190 7.53 9.74 11.99
CA VAL A 190 6.24 9.10 12.28
C VAL A 190 5.75 9.47 13.68
N ASP A 191 4.50 9.87 13.80
CA ASP A 191 3.85 10.19 15.09
C ASP A 191 3.15 8.96 15.69
N VAL A 192 2.59 8.10 14.85
CA VAL A 192 1.83 6.92 15.25
C VAL A 192 2.36 5.68 14.52
N CYS A 193 2.93 4.75 15.28
CA CYS A 193 3.42 3.47 14.77
C CYS A 193 2.45 2.36 15.15
N ILE A 194 2.03 1.57 14.17
CA ILE A 194 1.10 0.44 14.32
C ILE A 194 1.87 -0.84 13.99
N GLY A 195 1.69 -1.89 14.77
CA GLY A 195 2.33 -3.18 14.56
C GLY A 195 2.06 -4.14 15.73
N ASN A 196 2.39 -5.40 15.54
CA ASN A 196 2.45 -6.39 16.61
C ASN A 196 3.88 -6.50 17.15
N GLU A 197 4.08 -7.33 18.18
CA GLU A 197 5.38 -7.52 18.84
C GLU A 197 6.42 -8.09 17.87
N GLU A 198 6.03 -9.03 16.98
CA GLU A 198 6.92 -9.64 15.99
C GLU A 198 7.38 -8.61 14.96
N ASP A 199 6.47 -7.76 14.49
CA ASP A 199 6.81 -6.66 13.58
C ASP A 199 7.75 -5.65 14.25
N ALA A 200 7.52 -5.31 15.52
CA ALA A 200 8.36 -4.38 16.28
C ALA A 200 9.80 -4.93 16.50
N ASP A 201 9.92 -6.21 16.89
CA ASP A 201 11.25 -6.86 16.99
C ASP A 201 11.94 -6.91 15.62
N THR A 202 11.19 -7.30 14.58
CA THR A 202 11.78 -7.55 13.27
C THR A 202 12.18 -6.26 12.56
N THR A 203 11.36 -5.19 12.63
CA THR A 203 11.58 -3.96 11.87
C THR A 203 12.27 -2.86 12.65
N LEU A 204 12.21 -2.86 13.97
CA LEU A 204 12.79 -1.82 14.84
C LEU A 204 13.79 -2.37 15.87
N GLY A 205 13.89 -3.69 16.03
CA GLY A 205 14.82 -4.34 16.94
C GLY A 205 14.40 -4.27 18.42
N PHE A 206 13.15 -3.93 18.72
CA PHE A 206 12.62 -3.98 20.08
C PHE A 206 12.41 -5.42 20.53
N LYS A 207 12.85 -5.72 21.76
CA LYS A 207 12.71 -7.06 22.38
C LYS A 207 11.75 -6.98 23.56
#